data_05532c48879ff578a69aaaf594428868
#
_entry.id   05532c48879ff578a69aaaf594428868
#
_cell.length_a   1.000
_cell.length_b   1.000
_cell.length_c   1.000
_cell.angle_alpha   90.00
_cell.angle_beta   90.00
_cell.angle_gamma   90.00
#
_symmetry.space_group_name_H-M   'P 1'
#
loop_
_entity.id
_entity.type
_entity.pdbx_description
1 polymer ?
#
loop_
_entity_poly.entity_id
_entity_poly.type
_entity_poly.pdbx_seq_one_letter_code
_entity_poly.pdbx_strand_id
1 'polypeptide(L)'
;MSAIRVVSRKPETFALTRNLFDAAVRRWGDKWGIRGIADPAGLPLLVLILSVFIFVLTPFLNTVVRVTEREADAFGINTAREPDGMAKVALKLGAYRKLDPTPLEEFVFFDHPSGRARIRMAMDWKAANLPAGESKPAETRSPSP
;
A
#
# COMPACT_ATOMS: atom_id res chain seq x y z
N MET A 1 -39.63 7.61 -28.32
CA MET A 1 -38.25 7.09 -28.30
C MET A 1 -37.34 8.13 -27.66
N SER A 2 -37.09 7.98 -26.35
CA SER A 2 -36.23 8.90 -25.59
C SER A 2 -34.77 8.52 -25.80
N ALA A 3 -34.00 9.39 -26.43
CA ALA A 3 -32.56 9.22 -26.58
C ALA A 3 -31.87 9.36 -25.20
N ILE A 4 -31.30 8.28 -24.71
CA ILE A 4 -30.45 8.28 -23.53
C ILE A 4 -29.18 9.08 -23.90
N ARG A 5 -29.11 10.30 -23.38
CA ARG A 5 -27.91 11.15 -23.49
C ARG A 5 -26.83 10.57 -22.57
N VAL A 6 -25.93 9.76 -23.10
CA VAL A 6 -24.72 9.32 -22.39
C VAL A 6 -23.88 10.55 -22.12
N VAL A 7 -23.95 11.06 -20.89
CA VAL A 7 -23.05 12.10 -20.40
C VAL A 7 -21.70 11.46 -20.22
N SER A 8 -20.83 11.55 -21.22
CA SER A 8 -19.42 11.19 -21.13
C SER A 8 -18.76 12.14 -20.10
N ARG A 9 -18.77 11.78 -18.83
CA ARG A 9 -17.92 12.42 -17.84
C ARG A 9 -16.47 12.05 -18.17
N LYS A 10 -15.73 12.99 -18.72
CA LYS A 10 -14.28 12.86 -18.81
C LYS A 10 -13.79 12.63 -17.38
N PRO A 11 -12.98 11.61 -17.12
CA PRO A 11 -12.51 11.31 -15.76
C PRO A 11 -11.78 12.55 -15.22
N GLU A 12 -12.23 13.06 -14.09
CA GLU A 12 -11.79 14.33 -13.49
C GLU A 12 -10.29 14.36 -13.20
N THR A 13 -9.68 13.18 -13.00
CA THR A 13 -8.24 12.99 -12.81
C THR A 13 -7.42 13.48 -14.02
N PHE A 14 -7.89 13.18 -15.24
CA PHE A 14 -7.24 13.69 -16.46
C PHE A 14 -7.41 15.20 -16.61
N ALA A 15 -8.52 15.76 -16.15
CA ALA A 15 -8.76 17.18 -16.18
C ALA A 15 -7.77 17.94 -15.27
N LEU A 16 -7.50 17.42 -14.08
CA LEU A 16 -6.56 18.01 -13.13
C LEU A 16 -5.12 17.98 -13.68
N THR A 17 -4.68 16.83 -14.19
CA THR A 17 -3.34 16.68 -14.81
C THR A 17 -3.17 17.66 -15.96
N ARG A 18 -4.18 17.75 -16.84
CA ARG A 18 -4.19 18.70 -17.96
C ARG A 18 -4.11 20.14 -17.49
N ASN A 19 -4.94 20.51 -16.52
CA ASN A 19 -4.98 21.90 -16.01
C ASN A 19 -3.63 22.30 -15.39
N LEU A 20 -2.98 21.39 -14.65
CA LEU A 20 -1.65 21.64 -14.08
C LEU A 20 -0.60 21.76 -15.17
N PHE A 21 -0.63 20.88 -16.17
CA PHE A 21 0.26 20.95 -17.32
C PHE A 21 0.10 22.28 -18.06
N ASP A 22 -1.13 22.63 -18.42
CA ASP A 22 -1.43 23.88 -19.11
C ASP A 22 -1.04 25.12 -18.28
N ALA A 23 -1.22 25.07 -16.96
CA ALA A 23 -0.78 26.15 -16.06
C ALA A 23 0.75 26.29 -16.03
N ALA A 24 1.48 25.16 -15.97
CA ALA A 24 2.93 25.17 -16.00
C ALA A 24 3.48 25.67 -17.35
N VAL A 25 2.87 25.22 -18.46
CA VAL A 25 3.25 25.69 -19.82
C VAL A 25 2.97 27.18 -19.99
N ARG A 26 1.83 27.69 -19.53
CA ARG A 26 1.55 29.14 -19.56
C ARG A 26 2.57 29.95 -18.77
N ARG A 27 3.12 29.39 -17.69
CA ARG A 27 4.03 30.14 -16.79
C ARG A 27 5.50 30.05 -17.21
N TRP A 28 5.91 28.90 -17.76
CA TRP A 28 7.32 28.61 -18.04
C TRP A 28 7.58 27.98 -19.42
N GLY A 29 6.56 27.76 -20.24
CA GLY A 29 6.67 27.06 -21.53
C GLY A 29 7.70 27.67 -22.46
N ASP A 30 7.74 29.01 -22.57
CA ASP A 30 8.72 29.70 -23.41
C ASP A 30 10.17 29.42 -22.97
N LYS A 31 10.41 29.33 -21.64
CA LYS A 31 11.76 28.99 -21.10
C LYS A 31 12.16 27.58 -21.35
N TRP A 32 11.19 26.68 -21.39
CA TRP A 32 11.42 25.24 -21.56
C TRP A 32 11.24 24.77 -23.00
N GLY A 33 10.85 25.66 -23.91
CA GLY A 33 10.58 25.32 -25.30
C GLY A 33 9.35 24.43 -25.50
N ILE A 34 8.39 24.45 -24.55
CA ILE A 34 7.17 23.64 -24.58
C ILE A 34 6.01 24.49 -25.09
N ARG A 35 5.41 24.11 -26.22
CA ARG A 35 4.34 24.87 -26.90
C ARG A 35 2.94 24.45 -26.46
N GLY A 36 2.76 23.28 -25.88
CA GLY A 36 1.48 22.75 -25.43
C GLY A 36 1.48 21.25 -25.20
N ILE A 37 0.31 20.69 -24.91
CA ILE A 37 0.16 19.27 -24.53
C ILE A 37 0.50 18.29 -25.67
N ALA A 38 0.41 18.72 -26.92
CA ALA A 38 0.76 17.90 -28.08
C ALA A 38 2.26 17.97 -28.45
N ASP A 39 3.02 18.81 -27.74
CA ASP A 39 4.46 18.97 -27.98
C ASP A 39 5.23 17.86 -27.26
N PRO A 40 6.02 17.01 -27.97
CA PRO A 40 6.85 15.98 -27.34
C PRO A 40 7.82 16.53 -26.30
N ALA A 41 8.27 17.79 -26.41
CA ALA A 41 9.10 18.45 -25.38
C ALA A 41 8.40 18.57 -24.03
N GLY A 42 7.07 18.46 -23.98
CA GLY A 42 6.27 18.47 -22.76
C GLY A 42 6.23 17.14 -22.00
N LEU A 43 6.74 16.05 -22.60
CA LEU A 43 6.70 14.72 -21.97
C LEU A 43 7.38 14.68 -20.59
N PRO A 44 8.57 15.25 -20.37
CA PRO A 44 9.20 15.26 -19.05
C PRO A 44 8.34 15.99 -17.99
N LEU A 45 7.68 17.10 -18.38
CA LEU A 45 6.77 17.82 -17.49
C LEU A 45 5.54 16.97 -17.12
N LEU A 46 4.96 16.26 -18.09
CA LEU A 46 3.84 15.35 -17.83
C LEU A 46 4.25 14.24 -16.87
N VAL A 47 5.41 13.61 -17.11
CA VAL A 47 5.96 12.57 -16.22
C VAL A 47 6.17 13.10 -14.81
N LEU A 48 6.71 14.32 -14.67
CA LEU A 48 6.90 14.96 -13.36
C LEU A 48 5.57 15.14 -12.62
N ILE A 49 4.55 15.69 -13.29
CA ILE A 49 3.22 15.90 -12.70
C ILE A 49 2.61 14.57 -12.25
N LEU A 50 2.67 13.54 -13.10
CA LEU A 50 2.16 12.21 -12.75
C LEU A 50 2.93 11.59 -11.59
N SER A 51 4.26 11.75 -11.56
CA SER A 51 5.10 11.24 -10.46
C SER A 51 4.74 11.90 -9.12
N VAL A 52 4.48 13.20 -9.12
CA VAL A 52 4.01 13.91 -7.92
C VAL A 52 2.65 13.40 -7.47
N PHE A 53 1.71 13.16 -8.40
CA PHE A 53 0.41 12.58 -8.06
C PHE A 53 0.55 11.18 -7.46
N ILE A 54 1.34 10.32 -8.09
CA ILE A 54 1.58 8.96 -7.58
C ILE A 54 2.20 9.04 -6.19
N PHE A 55 3.20 9.91 -5.99
CA PHE A 55 3.85 10.08 -4.70
C PHE A 55 2.86 10.51 -3.60
N VAL A 56 2.01 11.49 -3.89
CA VAL A 56 0.98 11.97 -2.94
C VAL A 56 -0.09 10.89 -2.68
N LEU A 57 -0.42 10.08 -3.68
CA LEU A 57 -1.44 9.04 -3.57
C LEU A 57 -0.92 7.77 -2.89
N THR A 58 0.40 7.51 -2.94
CA THR A 58 1.03 6.30 -2.39
C THR A 58 0.65 6.01 -0.94
N PRO A 59 0.69 6.95 0.03
CA PRO A 59 0.30 6.66 1.41
C PRO A 59 -1.14 6.16 1.56
N PHE A 60 -2.04 6.68 0.73
CA PHE A 60 -3.45 6.24 0.74
C PHE A 60 -3.60 4.83 0.19
N LEU A 61 -2.93 4.53 -0.92
CA LEU A 61 -2.91 3.18 -1.51
C LEU A 61 -2.27 2.18 -0.54
N ASN A 62 -1.15 2.54 0.07
CA ASN A 62 -0.49 1.72 1.09
C ASN A 62 -1.45 1.44 2.27
N THR A 63 -2.25 2.43 2.67
CA THR A 63 -3.23 2.24 3.75
C THR A 63 -4.30 1.22 3.36
N VAL A 64 -4.83 1.28 2.14
CA VAL A 64 -5.80 0.29 1.65
C VAL A 64 -5.19 -1.11 1.67
N VAL A 65 -3.97 -1.27 1.15
CA VAL A 65 -3.28 -2.58 1.14
C VAL A 65 -3.06 -3.09 2.57
N ARG A 66 -2.58 -2.23 3.50
CA ARG A 66 -2.38 -2.62 4.90
C ARG A 66 -3.67 -3.08 5.59
N VAL A 67 -4.80 -2.41 5.34
CA VAL A 67 -6.10 -2.82 5.91
C VAL A 67 -6.49 -4.19 5.37
N THR A 68 -6.43 -4.38 4.06
CA THR A 68 -6.75 -5.67 3.43
C THR A 68 -5.86 -6.81 3.93
N GLU A 69 -4.56 -6.56 4.08
CA GLU A 69 -3.63 -7.56 4.62
C GLU A 69 -3.89 -7.88 6.09
N ARG A 70 -4.27 -6.88 6.89
CA ARG A 70 -4.65 -7.12 8.29
C ARG A 70 -5.90 -8.00 8.38
N GLU A 71 -6.88 -7.81 7.52
CA GLU A 71 -8.07 -8.66 7.44
C GLU A 71 -7.71 -10.08 7.01
N ALA A 72 -6.83 -10.23 6.02
CA ALA A 72 -6.32 -11.53 5.57
C ALA A 72 -5.54 -12.26 6.68
N ASP A 73 -4.68 -11.55 7.40
CA ASP A 73 -3.94 -12.07 8.55
C ASP A 73 -4.90 -12.53 9.67
N ALA A 74 -5.94 -11.73 9.98
CA ALA A 74 -6.94 -12.08 10.97
C ALA A 74 -7.74 -13.32 10.54
N PHE A 75 -8.12 -13.42 9.28
CA PHE A 75 -8.76 -14.62 8.74
C PHE A 75 -7.83 -15.84 8.84
N GLY A 76 -6.57 -15.68 8.44
CA GLY A 76 -5.56 -16.73 8.48
C GLY A 76 -5.36 -17.29 9.89
N ILE A 77 -5.21 -16.43 10.90
CA ILE A 77 -5.00 -16.87 12.29
C ILE A 77 -6.25 -17.54 12.88
N ASN A 78 -7.44 -17.05 12.55
CA ASN A 78 -8.70 -17.67 12.99
C ASN A 78 -8.89 -19.07 12.39
N THR A 79 -8.43 -19.26 11.15
CA THR A 79 -8.57 -20.54 10.43
C THR A 79 -7.50 -21.54 10.85
N ALA A 80 -6.23 -21.12 10.84
CA ALA A 80 -5.10 -21.99 11.15
C ALA A 80 -4.96 -22.27 12.66
N ARG A 81 -5.36 -21.31 13.51
CA ARG A 81 -5.20 -21.36 14.98
C ARG A 81 -3.75 -21.57 15.43
N GLU A 82 -2.80 -21.01 14.65
CA GLU A 82 -1.35 -21.15 14.86
C GLU A 82 -0.69 -19.78 15.09
N PRO A 83 -0.96 -19.12 16.24
CA PRO A 83 -0.44 -17.77 16.50
C PRO A 83 1.09 -17.72 16.59
N ASP A 84 1.72 -18.76 17.13
CA ASP A 84 3.19 -18.83 17.23
C ASP A 84 3.83 -18.99 15.86
N GLY A 85 3.19 -19.73 14.96
CA GLY A 85 3.60 -19.85 13.56
C GLY A 85 3.54 -18.51 12.84
N MET A 86 2.45 -17.77 12.99
CA MET A 86 2.28 -16.46 12.42
C MET A 86 3.33 -15.45 12.94
N ALA A 87 3.57 -15.42 14.25
CA ALA A 87 4.58 -14.55 14.84
C ALA A 87 6.00 -14.86 14.32
N LYS A 88 6.35 -16.15 14.17
CA LYS A 88 7.64 -16.58 13.60
C LYS A 88 7.78 -16.15 12.13
N VAL A 89 6.73 -16.29 11.34
CA VAL A 89 6.71 -15.81 9.94
C VAL A 89 6.90 -14.30 9.89
N ALA A 90 6.17 -13.54 10.72
CA ALA A 90 6.31 -12.08 10.78
C ALA A 90 7.73 -11.64 11.16
N LEU A 91 8.39 -12.34 12.11
CA LEU A 91 9.79 -12.10 12.46
C LEU A 91 10.75 -12.36 11.29
N LYS A 92 10.57 -13.48 10.58
CA LYS A 92 11.41 -13.82 9.42
C LYS A 92 11.25 -12.83 8.27
N LEU A 93 10.02 -12.41 7.99
CA LEU A 93 9.75 -11.39 6.97
C LEU A 93 10.28 -10.01 7.40
N GLY A 94 10.28 -9.72 8.69
CA GLY A 94 10.84 -8.50 9.27
C GLY A 94 12.37 -8.40 9.18
N ALA A 95 13.08 -9.48 8.90
CA ALA A 95 14.54 -9.46 8.73
C ALA A 95 15.00 -8.56 7.57
N TYR A 96 14.16 -8.31 6.59
CA TYR A 96 14.43 -7.46 5.43
C TYR A 96 13.80 -6.07 5.52
N ARG A 97 13.02 -5.79 6.56
CA ARG A 97 12.28 -4.54 6.74
C ARG A 97 12.39 -4.08 8.21
N LYS A 98 12.26 -2.78 8.44
CA LYS A 98 12.19 -2.25 9.80
C LYS A 98 11.00 -2.88 10.53
N LEU A 99 11.27 -3.58 11.62
CA LEU A 99 10.26 -4.35 12.37
C LEU A 99 9.25 -3.44 13.09
N ASP A 100 9.74 -2.28 13.55
CA ASP A 100 9.01 -1.30 14.34
C ASP A 100 9.19 0.11 13.73
N PRO A 101 8.49 0.42 12.62
CA PRO A 101 8.48 1.77 12.06
C PRO A 101 7.70 2.72 12.96
N THR A 102 8.00 4.01 12.87
CA THR A 102 7.12 5.03 13.46
C THR A 102 5.79 5.07 12.70
N PRO A 103 4.69 5.56 13.32
CA PRO A 103 3.39 5.65 12.66
C PRO A 103 3.44 6.44 11.33
N LEU A 104 4.26 7.48 11.26
CA LEU A 104 4.44 8.28 10.06
C LEU A 104 5.20 7.50 8.97
N GLU A 105 6.27 6.80 9.34
CA GLU A 105 6.99 5.93 8.40
C GLU A 105 6.09 4.83 7.85
N GLU A 106 5.28 4.21 8.73
CA GLU A 106 4.34 3.17 8.32
C GLU A 106 3.28 3.71 7.36
N PHE A 107 2.74 4.90 7.64
CA PHE A 107 1.76 5.55 6.78
C PHE A 107 2.33 5.86 5.38
N VAL A 108 3.53 6.44 5.31
CA VAL A 108 4.10 6.94 4.06
C VAL A 108 4.73 5.83 3.22
N PHE A 109 5.51 4.92 3.85
CA PHE A 109 6.42 4.04 3.13
C PHE A 109 6.07 2.56 3.18
N PHE A 110 5.14 2.14 4.06
CA PHE A 110 4.84 0.71 4.23
C PHE A 110 3.52 0.35 3.56
N ASP A 111 3.62 -0.53 2.61
CA ASP A 111 2.48 -1.16 1.92
C ASP A 111 1.91 -2.39 2.65
N HIS A 112 2.61 -2.88 3.69
CA HIS A 112 2.18 -4.00 4.53
C HIS A 112 2.17 -3.61 6.01
N PRO A 113 1.38 -4.28 6.87
CA PRO A 113 1.46 -4.09 8.31
C PRO A 113 2.87 -4.38 8.83
N SER A 114 3.34 -3.58 9.80
CA SER A 114 4.65 -3.79 10.40
C SER A 114 4.75 -5.16 11.07
N GLY A 115 5.97 -5.70 11.14
CA GLY A 115 6.22 -6.98 11.82
C GLY A 115 5.73 -6.95 13.26
N ARG A 116 5.94 -5.81 13.96
CA ARG A 116 5.42 -5.59 15.33
C ARG A 116 3.90 -5.68 15.39
N ALA A 117 3.19 -5.06 14.46
CA ALA A 117 1.72 -5.09 14.43
C ALA A 117 1.20 -6.51 14.24
N ARG A 118 1.83 -7.27 13.33
CA ARG A 118 1.46 -8.68 13.03
C ARG A 118 1.75 -9.61 14.21
N ILE A 119 2.92 -9.45 14.87
CA ILE A 119 3.29 -10.23 16.07
C ILE A 119 2.32 -9.92 17.20
N ARG A 120 2.02 -8.64 17.45
CA ARG A 120 1.07 -8.23 18.47
C ARG A 120 -0.30 -8.85 18.23
N MET A 121 -0.82 -8.76 17.03
CA MET A 121 -2.11 -9.36 16.66
C MET A 121 -2.12 -10.88 16.93
N ALA A 122 -1.04 -11.57 16.59
CA ALA A 122 -0.91 -13.00 16.85
C ALA A 122 -0.91 -13.34 18.36
N MET A 123 -0.21 -12.53 19.15
CA MET A 123 -0.14 -12.76 20.60
C MET A 123 -1.43 -12.36 21.33
N ASP A 124 -2.08 -11.29 20.91
CA ASP A 124 -3.39 -10.89 21.44
C ASP A 124 -4.45 -11.96 21.14
N TRP A 125 -4.43 -12.50 19.90
CA TRP A 125 -5.30 -13.62 19.54
C TRP A 125 -5.02 -14.86 20.38
N LYS A 126 -3.75 -15.20 20.60
CA LYS A 126 -3.33 -16.32 21.46
C LYS A 126 -3.88 -16.16 22.88
N ALA A 127 -3.71 -14.98 23.46
CA ALA A 127 -4.19 -14.69 24.80
C ALA A 127 -5.72 -14.78 24.94
N ALA A 128 -6.45 -14.42 23.88
CA ALA A 128 -7.91 -14.43 23.88
C ALA A 128 -8.52 -15.82 23.61
N ASN A 129 -7.81 -16.72 22.90
CA ASN A 129 -8.40 -17.94 22.36
C ASN A 129 -7.75 -19.24 22.88
N LEU A 130 -6.57 -19.19 23.48
CA LEU A 130 -5.88 -20.36 24.01
C LEU A 130 -5.68 -20.20 25.52
N PRO A 131 -6.02 -21.23 26.34
CA PRO A 131 -5.76 -21.22 27.77
C PRO A 131 -4.26 -21.14 28.07
N ALA A 132 -3.90 -20.50 29.18
CA ALA A 132 -2.53 -20.42 29.64
C ALA A 132 -1.96 -21.82 29.87
N GLY A 133 -1.09 -22.28 28.98
CA GLY A 133 -0.46 -23.63 29.06
C GLY A 133 -0.50 -24.44 27.77
N GLU A 134 -1.41 -24.15 26.83
CA GLU A 134 -1.49 -24.87 25.54
C GLU A 134 -0.69 -24.17 24.41
N SER A 135 0.60 -23.96 24.63
CA SER A 135 1.51 -23.77 23.52
C SER A 135 1.93 -25.14 23.00
N LYS A 136 1.31 -25.58 21.89
CA LYS A 136 1.77 -26.79 21.20
C LYS A 136 3.25 -26.60 20.83
N PRO A 137 4.17 -27.47 21.30
CA PRO A 137 5.57 -27.39 20.91
C PRO A 137 5.64 -27.49 19.37
N ALA A 138 6.40 -26.62 18.73
CA ALA A 138 6.71 -26.75 17.31
C ALA A 138 7.27 -28.17 17.10
N GLU A 139 6.52 -28.98 16.38
CA GLU A 139 6.94 -30.32 15.97
C GLU A 139 8.20 -30.13 15.10
N THR A 140 9.34 -30.45 15.73
CA THR A 140 10.64 -30.54 15.04
C THR A 140 10.51 -31.66 14.03
N ARG A 141 10.14 -31.32 12.78
CA ARG A 141 10.36 -32.25 11.68
C ARG A 141 11.85 -32.54 11.65
N SER A 142 12.19 -33.72 12.16
CA SER A 142 13.49 -34.34 11.93
C SER A 142 13.72 -34.42 10.42
N PRO A 143 14.87 -34.00 9.91
CA PRO A 143 15.20 -34.25 8.51
C PRO A 143 15.25 -35.78 8.33
N SER A 144 14.39 -36.26 7.42
CA SER A 144 14.47 -37.65 6.96
C SER A 144 15.82 -37.87 6.27
N PRO A 145 16.41 -39.08 6.45
CA PRO A 145 17.73 -39.40 5.91
C PRO A 145 17.79 -39.40 4.38
#